data_4f7c43cb963d4dee860d99aa7cda3dec
#
_entry.id   4f7c43cb963d4dee860d99aa7cda3dec
#
_cell.length_a   1.000
_cell.length_b   1.000
_cell.length_c   1.000
_cell.angle_alpha   90.00
_cell.angle_beta   90.00
_cell.angle_gamma   90.00
#
_symmetry.space_group_name_H-M   'P 1'
#
loop_
_entity.id
_entity.type
_entity.pdbx_description
1 polymer ?
#
loop_
_entity_poly.entity_id
_entity_poly.type
_entity_poly.pdbx_seq_one_letter_code
_entity_poly.pdbx_strand_id
1 'polypeptide(L)'
;MAAKEVKFHTDARERMLRGVDVLANAVKVTLGPKGRNVVIDKSFGAPRITKDGVSVAKEIELEDKFENMGAQMLREVASKTNDLAGDGTTTATVLAQAIVKEGAKAVASGMNPMDLKRGIDLAVDAVVKELKTNARKITSNSEIAQVGTISANGDTEIGRYLAEAMEKVGNEGVITVEEAKTAETELEVVEGMQFDRGYLSPYFVTNQDKMRVELEDPYILIHEKKLSNLQAMLPVLEAVVQSSKPLVIIAEDVEGEALATLVVNKLRGGLKIAAVKAPGFGDRRKAMLEDIAILTGGTVISEDLGIKLENVTLNMLGRAKRVAIEKENTTIIDGVGSKAEIDGRVAQIRAQIEETTSDYDREKLQERLAKLAGGVAVIRVGGSTEIEVKEKKDRVDDALHATRAAVEEGILPGGGVALLRAVKALEGLAIANDDQRVGVEIVRRAIEAPVRQIAENAGAEGSIIVGKLREKTDFSYGWNAQTGEYGDLYAQGVIDPVKVVRTALQDAASVAGLLVTTEAMIAEKPKKEAAPALPASAGMDF
;
A
#
# COMPACT_ATOMS: atom_id res chain seq x y z
N MET A 1 -1.95 -30.87 -20.89
CA MET A 1 -1.16 -30.18 -19.84
C MET A 1 0.29 -30.12 -20.30
N ALA A 2 0.98 -28.99 -20.11
CA ALA A 2 2.40 -28.90 -20.40
C ALA A 2 3.19 -29.78 -19.43
N ALA A 3 4.28 -30.40 -19.93
CA ALA A 3 5.16 -31.20 -19.07
C ALA A 3 5.77 -30.34 -17.96
N LYS A 4 5.92 -30.90 -16.77
CA LYS A 4 6.53 -30.21 -15.63
C LYS A 4 8.00 -30.68 -15.46
N GLU A 5 8.83 -29.77 -14.99
CA GLU A 5 10.17 -30.04 -14.49
C GLU A 5 10.15 -29.90 -12.98
N VAL A 6 10.78 -30.84 -12.28
CA VAL A 6 10.86 -30.85 -10.82
C VAL A 6 12.31 -30.79 -10.38
N LYS A 7 12.63 -29.89 -9.46
CA LYS A 7 13.93 -29.78 -8.80
C LYS A 7 13.78 -30.11 -7.33
N PHE A 8 14.81 -30.73 -6.76
CA PHE A 8 14.79 -31.19 -5.37
C PHE A 8 16.07 -30.78 -4.65
N HIS A 9 16.03 -30.80 -3.34
CA HIS A 9 17.18 -30.69 -2.44
C HIS A 9 18.04 -29.43 -2.73
N THR A 10 19.34 -29.61 -2.87
CA THR A 10 20.31 -28.53 -3.04
C THR A 10 20.09 -27.74 -4.32
N ASP A 11 19.79 -28.39 -5.47
CA ASP A 11 19.54 -27.68 -6.74
C ASP A 11 18.31 -26.75 -6.65
N ALA A 12 17.24 -27.20 -6.01
CA ALA A 12 16.06 -26.35 -5.78
C ALA A 12 16.40 -25.14 -4.89
N ARG A 13 17.07 -25.38 -3.75
CA ARG A 13 17.45 -24.32 -2.80
C ARG A 13 18.41 -23.30 -3.38
N GLU A 14 19.44 -23.73 -4.12
CA GLU A 14 20.42 -22.82 -4.73
C GLU A 14 19.77 -21.90 -5.76
N ARG A 15 18.90 -22.43 -6.63
CA ARG A 15 18.17 -21.60 -7.62
C ARG A 15 17.25 -20.61 -6.95
N MET A 16 16.49 -21.06 -5.95
CA MET A 16 15.61 -20.20 -5.17
C MET A 16 16.40 -19.05 -4.51
N LEU A 17 17.55 -19.37 -3.87
CA LEU A 17 18.43 -18.37 -3.25
C LEU A 17 18.98 -17.36 -4.26
N ARG A 18 19.39 -17.82 -5.45
CA ARG A 18 19.83 -16.88 -6.50
C ARG A 18 18.73 -15.89 -6.88
N GLY A 19 17.49 -16.36 -7.05
CA GLY A 19 16.35 -15.48 -7.33
C GLY A 19 16.09 -14.47 -6.22
N VAL A 20 16.10 -14.93 -4.96
CA VAL A 20 16.01 -14.07 -3.77
C VAL A 20 17.12 -13.02 -3.77
N ASP A 21 18.36 -13.41 -4.07
CA ASP A 21 19.50 -12.50 -4.06
C ASP A 21 19.44 -11.47 -5.16
N VAL A 22 19.06 -11.84 -6.37
CA VAL A 22 18.94 -10.89 -7.49
C VAL A 22 17.92 -9.80 -7.14
N LEU A 23 16.73 -10.17 -6.68
CA LEU A 23 15.71 -9.19 -6.33
C LEU A 23 16.14 -8.34 -5.13
N ALA A 24 16.58 -8.96 -4.03
CA ALA A 24 16.95 -8.22 -2.83
C ALA A 24 18.12 -7.26 -3.08
N ASN A 25 19.12 -7.66 -3.87
CA ASN A 25 20.27 -6.80 -4.19
C ASN A 25 19.87 -5.59 -5.04
N ALA A 26 18.88 -5.73 -5.91
CA ALA A 26 18.34 -4.60 -6.67
C ALA A 26 17.52 -3.63 -5.78
N VAL A 27 16.75 -4.17 -4.82
CA VAL A 27 15.89 -3.36 -3.93
C VAL A 27 16.71 -2.67 -2.84
N LYS A 28 17.64 -3.37 -2.15
CA LYS A 28 18.34 -2.88 -0.96
C LYS A 28 19.21 -1.63 -1.17
N VAL A 29 19.60 -1.34 -2.43
CA VAL A 29 20.38 -0.12 -2.74
C VAL A 29 19.60 1.17 -2.49
N THR A 30 18.28 1.09 -2.38
CA THR A 30 17.41 2.24 -2.13
C THR A 30 17.26 2.56 -0.65
N LEU A 31 17.70 1.68 0.28
CA LEU A 31 17.45 1.79 1.71
C LEU A 31 18.23 2.93 2.36
N GLY A 32 17.52 3.70 3.17
CA GLY A 32 18.08 4.74 4.05
C GLY A 32 18.33 6.08 3.35
N PRO A 33 18.80 7.10 4.11
CA PRO A 33 18.90 8.48 3.63
C PRO A 33 19.90 8.65 2.47
N LYS A 34 20.92 7.79 2.39
CA LYS A 34 21.89 7.76 1.29
C LYS A 34 21.65 6.62 0.31
N GLY A 35 20.45 6.03 0.34
CA GLY A 35 19.97 5.10 -0.68
C GLY A 35 19.93 5.75 -2.07
N ARG A 36 20.11 4.93 -3.11
CA ARG A 36 20.22 5.38 -4.50
C ARG A 36 19.02 4.98 -5.32
N ASN A 37 18.77 5.70 -6.40
CA ASN A 37 17.72 5.40 -7.36
C ASN A 37 18.02 4.14 -8.16
N VAL A 38 16.97 3.44 -8.55
CA VAL A 38 16.97 2.37 -9.54
C VAL A 38 16.31 2.90 -10.81
N VAL A 39 16.90 2.60 -11.96
CA VAL A 39 16.35 2.93 -13.27
C VAL A 39 15.69 1.69 -13.85
N ILE A 40 14.45 1.81 -14.24
CA ILE A 40 13.60 0.73 -14.76
C ILE A 40 13.27 1.04 -16.22
N ASP A 41 13.54 0.10 -17.12
CA ASP A 41 13.15 0.19 -18.52
C ASP A 41 11.63 0.10 -18.67
N LYS A 42 11.08 0.80 -19.64
CA LYS A 42 9.65 0.74 -19.98
C LYS A 42 9.49 0.43 -21.47
N SER A 43 8.56 -0.45 -21.78
CA SER A 43 8.25 -0.82 -23.16
C SER A 43 7.84 0.38 -24.02
N PHE A 44 7.29 1.44 -23.41
CA PHE A 44 6.92 2.69 -24.07
C PHE A 44 7.20 3.87 -23.14
N GLY A 45 7.76 4.94 -23.68
CA GLY A 45 8.07 6.18 -22.96
C GLY A 45 9.49 6.19 -22.38
N ALA A 46 9.75 7.13 -21.48
CA ALA A 46 11.04 7.27 -20.81
C ALA A 46 11.19 6.22 -19.69
N PRO A 47 12.43 5.78 -19.39
CA PRO A 47 12.71 4.94 -18.23
C PRO A 47 12.17 5.57 -16.93
N ARG A 48 11.64 4.75 -16.03
CA ARG A 48 11.21 5.17 -14.69
C ARG A 48 12.40 5.20 -13.75
N ILE A 49 12.51 6.26 -12.96
CA ILE A 49 13.49 6.36 -11.88
C ILE A 49 12.72 6.32 -10.58
N THR A 50 13.12 5.46 -9.65
CA THR A 50 12.44 5.32 -8.35
C THR A 50 13.38 4.86 -7.24
N LYS A 51 13.03 5.16 -5.99
CA LYS A 51 13.60 4.60 -4.77
C LYS A 51 12.62 3.67 -4.06
N ASP A 52 11.38 3.60 -4.52
CA ASP A 52 10.36 2.73 -3.91
C ASP A 52 10.70 1.25 -4.14
N GLY A 53 10.86 0.53 -3.03
CA GLY A 53 11.29 -0.87 -3.04
C GLY A 53 10.27 -1.80 -3.71
N VAL A 54 8.96 -1.57 -3.51
CA VAL A 54 7.93 -2.41 -4.14
C VAL A 54 7.85 -2.21 -5.64
N SER A 55 8.03 -0.98 -6.12
CA SER A 55 8.09 -0.68 -7.56
C SER A 55 9.27 -1.39 -8.22
N VAL A 56 10.45 -1.38 -7.59
CA VAL A 56 11.61 -2.12 -8.08
C VAL A 56 11.35 -3.63 -8.06
N ALA A 57 10.80 -4.16 -6.98
CA ALA A 57 10.54 -5.59 -6.84
C ALA A 57 9.54 -6.13 -7.88
N LYS A 58 8.53 -5.33 -8.25
CA LYS A 58 7.50 -5.71 -9.24
C LYS A 58 8.04 -5.85 -10.66
N GLU A 59 9.10 -5.13 -11.02
CA GLU A 59 9.67 -5.15 -12.37
C GLU A 59 10.70 -6.26 -12.58
N ILE A 60 11.11 -6.98 -11.50
CA ILE A 60 12.11 -8.03 -11.62
C ILE A 60 11.45 -9.34 -12.02
N GLU A 61 11.77 -9.80 -13.22
CA GLU A 61 11.41 -11.10 -13.76
C GLU A 61 12.66 -11.78 -14.32
N LEU A 62 12.88 -13.04 -13.94
CA LEU A 62 14.07 -13.79 -14.31
C LEU A 62 13.74 -14.85 -15.35
N GLU A 63 14.67 -15.09 -16.28
CA GLU A 63 14.52 -16.05 -17.36
C GLU A 63 14.43 -17.50 -16.83
N ASP A 64 15.28 -17.88 -15.86
CA ASP A 64 15.20 -19.19 -15.20
C ASP A 64 13.96 -19.23 -14.30
N LYS A 65 13.01 -20.12 -14.61
CA LYS A 65 11.74 -20.24 -13.89
C LYS A 65 11.89 -20.57 -12.41
N PHE A 66 12.93 -21.31 -12.04
CA PHE A 66 13.16 -21.68 -10.64
C PHE A 66 13.77 -20.52 -9.85
N GLU A 67 14.72 -19.80 -10.46
CA GLU A 67 15.23 -18.55 -9.88
C GLU A 67 14.11 -17.51 -9.78
N ASN A 68 13.27 -17.41 -10.82
CA ASN A 68 12.13 -16.50 -10.82
C ASN A 68 11.14 -16.80 -9.71
N MET A 69 10.90 -18.08 -9.34
CA MET A 69 10.07 -18.41 -8.19
C MET A 69 10.62 -17.82 -6.89
N GLY A 70 11.93 -17.85 -6.66
CA GLY A 70 12.57 -17.21 -5.51
C GLY A 70 12.39 -15.70 -5.50
N ALA A 71 12.58 -15.05 -6.64
CA ALA A 71 12.33 -13.63 -6.82
C ALA A 71 10.85 -13.27 -6.57
N GLN A 72 9.92 -14.05 -7.15
CA GLN A 72 8.48 -13.85 -6.97
C GLN A 72 8.03 -13.95 -5.50
N MET A 73 8.56 -14.91 -4.75
CA MET A 73 8.26 -15.04 -3.32
C MET A 73 8.74 -13.81 -2.54
N LEU A 74 9.90 -13.27 -2.88
CA LEU A 74 10.40 -12.07 -2.22
C LEU A 74 9.64 -10.80 -2.67
N ARG A 75 9.18 -10.75 -3.93
CA ARG A 75 8.25 -9.72 -4.40
C ARG A 75 6.95 -9.71 -3.61
N GLU A 76 6.44 -10.89 -3.23
CA GLU A 76 5.24 -11.01 -2.39
C GLU A 76 5.45 -10.35 -1.02
N VAL A 77 6.65 -10.50 -0.40
CA VAL A 77 7.00 -9.79 0.84
C VAL A 77 6.85 -8.28 0.67
N ALA A 78 7.49 -7.71 -0.35
CA ALA A 78 7.42 -6.27 -0.60
C ALA A 78 5.99 -5.79 -0.87
N SER A 79 5.23 -6.53 -1.69
CA SER A 79 3.83 -6.20 -2.02
C SER A 79 2.93 -6.26 -0.79
N LYS A 80 3.06 -7.30 0.04
CA LYS A 80 2.25 -7.47 1.25
C LYS A 80 2.53 -6.39 2.29
N THR A 81 3.80 -6.05 2.49
CA THR A 81 4.20 -4.95 3.39
C THR A 81 3.63 -3.61 2.91
N ASN A 82 3.66 -3.37 1.59
CA ASN A 82 3.03 -2.19 0.99
C ASN A 82 1.52 -2.14 1.25
N ASP A 83 0.81 -3.26 1.04
CA ASP A 83 -0.64 -3.35 1.24
C ASP A 83 -1.06 -3.07 2.70
N LEU A 84 -0.23 -3.49 3.68
CA LEU A 84 -0.57 -3.39 5.11
C LEU A 84 -0.09 -2.09 5.76
N ALA A 85 1.09 -1.59 5.38
CA ALA A 85 1.74 -0.46 6.03
C ALA A 85 2.04 0.72 5.08
N GLY A 86 2.00 0.50 3.77
CA GLY A 86 2.24 1.49 2.73
C GLY A 86 3.70 1.98 2.63
N ASP A 87 4.58 1.49 3.51
CA ASP A 87 6.01 1.79 3.55
C ASP A 87 6.78 0.60 4.15
N GLY A 88 8.11 0.66 4.20
CA GLY A 88 8.98 -0.38 4.76
C GLY A 88 9.25 -1.57 3.84
N THR A 89 8.88 -1.49 2.57
CA THR A 89 9.02 -2.56 1.57
C THR A 89 10.48 -2.99 1.36
N THR A 90 11.41 -2.04 1.35
CA THR A 90 12.85 -2.30 1.25
C THR A 90 13.38 -2.98 2.52
N THR A 91 12.97 -2.53 3.70
CA THR A 91 13.33 -3.14 4.98
C THR A 91 12.85 -4.59 5.06
N ALA A 92 11.60 -4.86 4.66
CA ALA A 92 11.03 -6.20 4.61
C ALA A 92 11.83 -7.13 3.66
N THR A 93 12.21 -6.63 2.49
CA THR A 93 13.02 -7.36 1.51
C THR A 93 14.40 -7.72 2.07
N VAL A 94 15.06 -6.77 2.75
CA VAL A 94 16.38 -6.99 3.38
C VAL A 94 16.29 -8.03 4.51
N LEU A 95 15.26 -7.94 5.36
CA LEU A 95 15.01 -8.91 6.44
C LEU A 95 14.73 -10.30 5.87
N ALA A 96 13.88 -10.41 4.86
CA ALA A 96 13.56 -11.70 4.24
C ALA A 96 14.81 -12.35 3.62
N GLN A 97 15.63 -11.59 2.88
CA GLN A 97 16.90 -12.09 2.35
C GLN A 97 17.80 -12.62 3.46
N ALA A 98 17.93 -11.88 4.56
CA ALA A 98 18.78 -12.29 5.68
C ALA A 98 18.29 -13.57 6.35
N ILE A 99 16.98 -13.70 6.60
CA ILE A 99 16.36 -14.88 7.19
C ILE A 99 16.55 -16.10 6.26
N VAL A 100 16.25 -15.95 4.96
CA VAL A 100 16.39 -17.05 3.98
C VAL A 100 17.84 -17.52 3.89
N LYS A 101 18.81 -16.60 3.85
CA LYS A 101 20.24 -16.93 3.77
C LYS A 101 20.74 -17.71 4.99
N GLU A 102 20.43 -17.22 6.18
CA GLU A 102 20.82 -17.90 7.42
C GLU A 102 20.07 -19.22 7.59
N GLY A 103 18.77 -19.27 7.25
CA GLY A 103 17.98 -20.50 7.28
C GLY A 103 18.50 -21.57 6.32
N ALA A 104 18.87 -21.19 5.09
CA ALA A 104 19.43 -22.12 4.11
C ALA A 104 20.76 -22.73 4.58
N LYS A 105 21.62 -21.97 5.27
CA LYS A 105 22.85 -22.49 5.89
C LYS A 105 22.53 -23.54 6.97
N ALA A 106 21.54 -23.27 7.81
CA ALA A 106 21.12 -24.20 8.87
C ALA A 106 20.55 -25.52 8.29
N VAL A 107 19.70 -25.42 7.26
CA VAL A 107 19.16 -26.59 6.55
C VAL A 107 20.27 -27.40 5.87
N ALA A 108 21.21 -26.71 5.22
CA ALA A 108 22.38 -27.40 4.61
C ALA A 108 23.27 -28.09 5.63
N SER A 109 23.26 -27.64 6.89
CA SER A 109 23.94 -28.27 8.02
C SER A 109 23.17 -29.46 8.61
N GLY A 110 22.01 -29.82 8.05
CA GLY A 110 21.22 -30.99 8.46
C GLY A 110 20.17 -30.70 9.55
N MET A 111 19.90 -29.45 9.88
CA MET A 111 18.88 -29.09 10.87
C MET A 111 17.47 -29.27 10.30
N ASN A 112 16.50 -29.58 11.17
CA ASN A 112 15.12 -29.77 10.80
C ASN A 112 14.46 -28.44 10.38
N PRO A 113 14.08 -28.27 9.10
CA PRO A 113 13.51 -27.00 8.61
C PRO A 113 12.23 -26.59 9.33
N MET A 114 11.41 -27.54 9.76
CA MET A 114 10.15 -27.26 10.45
C MET A 114 10.38 -26.70 11.85
N ASP A 115 11.41 -27.21 12.57
CA ASP A 115 11.78 -26.68 13.88
C ASP A 115 12.51 -25.35 13.77
N LEU A 116 13.34 -25.16 12.72
CA LEU A 116 13.90 -23.84 12.40
C LEU A 116 12.78 -22.81 12.22
N LYS A 117 11.74 -23.15 11.44
CA LYS A 117 10.58 -22.26 11.24
C LYS A 117 9.87 -21.95 12.55
N ARG A 118 9.62 -22.92 13.41
CA ARG A 118 9.00 -22.71 14.74
C ARG A 118 9.85 -21.74 15.59
N GLY A 119 11.17 -21.90 15.55
CA GLY A 119 12.09 -20.98 16.23
C GLY A 119 12.06 -19.57 15.67
N ILE A 120 11.97 -19.41 14.35
CA ILE A 120 11.80 -18.12 13.67
C ILE A 120 10.49 -17.48 14.13
N ASP A 121 9.37 -18.21 14.09
CA ASP A 121 8.04 -17.69 14.47
C ASP A 121 8.05 -17.21 15.93
N LEU A 122 8.60 -18.01 16.86
CA LEU A 122 8.75 -17.64 18.28
C LEU A 122 9.57 -16.34 18.47
N ALA A 123 10.66 -16.20 17.75
CA ALA A 123 11.52 -15.03 17.82
C ALA A 123 10.83 -13.77 17.29
N VAL A 124 10.13 -13.90 16.17
CA VAL A 124 9.38 -12.78 15.55
C VAL A 124 8.29 -12.29 16.48
N ASP A 125 7.50 -13.20 17.07
CA ASP A 125 6.45 -12.82 18.04
C ASP A 125 7.02 -12.07 19.24
N ALA A 126 8.15 -12.52 19.77
CA ALA A 126 8.83 -11.85 20.88
C ALA A 126 9.33 -10.45 20.50
N VAL A 127 9.98 -10.31 19.34
CA VAL A 127 10.46 -9.02 18.84
C VAL A 127 9.30 -8.07 18.59
N VAL A 128 8.22 -8.51 17.94
CA VAL A 128 7.03 -7.69 17.68
C VAL A 128 6.39 -7.20 18.97
N LYS A 129 6.31 -8.06 19.98
CA LYS A 129 5.80 -7.68 21.31
C LYS A 129 6.68 -6.60 21.95
N GLU A 130 7.99 -6.74 21.87
CA GLU A 130 8.96 -5.77 22.40
C GLU A 130 8.85 -4.42 21.67
N LEU A 131 8.74 -4.42 20.34
CA LEU A 131 8.52 -3.21 19.54
C LEU A 131 7.26 -2.47 19.99
N LYS A 132 6.13 -3.18 20.15
CA LYS A 132 4.87 -2.59 20.62
C LYS A 132 4.97 -2.04 22.05
N THR A 133 5.72 -2.71 22.93
CA THR A 133 5.92 -2.28 24.32
C THR A 133 6.72 -0.97 24.40
N ASN A 134 7.69 -0.78 23.50
CA ASN A 134 8.52 0.41 23.43
C ASN A 134 7.96 1.51 22.50
N ALA A 135 6.76 1.31 21.97
CA ALA A 135 6.08 2.29 21.12
C ALA A 135 5.78 3.57 21.89
N ARG A 136 6.12 4.72 21.30
CA ARG A 136 5.78 6.04 21.79
C ARG A 136 4.70 6.66 20.92
N LYS A 137 3.61 7.12 21.51
CA LYS A 137 2.56 7.84 20.77
C LYS A 137 3.09 9.18 20.24
N ILE A 138 2.63 9.57 19.07
CA ILE A 138 2.85 10.90 18.53
C ILE A 138 2.13 11.92 19.39
N THR A 139 2.82 12.99 19.76
CA THR A 139 2.32 14.05 20.63
C THR A 139 2.29 15.43 19.96
N SER A 140 2.94 15.59 18.81
CA SER A 140 3.08 16.89 18.14
C SER A 140 3.08 16.77 16.61
N ASN A 141 2.65 17.84 15.93
CA ASN A 141 2.75 17.98 14.48
C ASN A 141 4.21 17.94 13.98
N SER A 142 5.16 18.33 14.84
CA SER A 142 6.60 18.24 14.52
C SER A 142 7.04 16.78 14.36
N GLU A 143 6.53 15.86 15.19
CA GLU A 143 6.83 14.43 15.04
C GLU A 143 6.21 13.85 13.76
N ILE A 144 5.01 14.30 13.38
CA ILE A 144 4.38 13.93 12.09
C ILE A 144 5.28 14.40 10.94
N ALA A 145 5.75 15.66 10.99
CA ALA A 145 6.66 16.18 9.96
C ALA A 145 7.98 15.40 9.89
N GLN A 146 8.52 14.96 11.02
CA GLN A 146 9.73 14.13 11.08
C GLN A 146 9.53 12.76 10.45
N VAL A 147 8.41 12.06 10.77
CA VAL A 147 8.08 10.78 10.12
C VAL A 147 7.96 10.95 8.62
N GLY A 148 7.19 11.96 8.16
CA GLY A 148 7.05 12.26 6.74
C GLY A 148 8.38 12.58 6.06
N THR A 149 9.25 13.32 6.73
CA THR A 149 10.60 13.65 6.23
C THR A 149 11.46 12.40 6.06
N ILE A 150 11.47 11.51 7.05
CA ILE A 150 12.25 10.26 6.99
C ILE A 150 11.75 9.36 5.87
N SER A 151 10.45 9.11 5.79
CA SER A 151 9.87 8.28 4.74
C SER A 151 10.07 8.91 3.34
N ALA A 152 10.05 10.25 3.24
CA ALA A 152 10.38 10.99 2.02
C ALA A 152 11.88 11.10 1.72
N ASN A 153 12.74 10.25 2.29
CA ASN A 153 14.19 10.25 2.09
C ASN A 153 14.91 11.57 2.48
N GLY A 154 14.45 12.23 3.53
CA GLY A 154 15.03 13.47 4.06
C GLY A 154 14.46 14.75 3.46
N ASP A 155 13.40 14.68 2.66
CA ASP A 155 12.71 15.85 2.12
C ASP A 155 11.80 16.49 3.16
N THR A 156 12.32 17.57 3.78
CA THR A 156 11.62 18.30 4.85
C THR A 156 10.37 19.03 4.38
N GLU A 157 10.30 19.38 3.11
CA GLU A 157 9.15 20.06 2.53
C GLU A 157 7.94 19.11 2.47
N ILE A 158 8.16 17.86 2.05
CA ILE A 158 7.12 16.82 2.06
C ILE A 158 6.61 16.59 3.49
N GLY A 159 7.53 16.44 4.47
CA GLY A 159 7.14 16.27 5.86
C GLY A 159 6.29 17.43 6.39
N ARG A 160 6.63 18.65 6.04
CA ARG A 160 5.86 19.85 6.39
C ARG A 160 4.46 19.85 5.78
N TYR A 161 4.32 19.54 4.49
CA TYR A 161 3.01 19.48 3.83
C TYR A 161 2.09 18.42 4.45
N LEU A 162 2.65 17.26 4.81
CA LEU A 162 1.88 16.20 5.46
C LEU A 162 1.41 16.60 6.86
N ALA A 163 2.28 17.21 7.68
CA ALA A 163 1.90 17.70 9.00
C ALA A 163 0.83 18.79 8.91
N GLU A 164 0.98 19.74 7.98
CA GLU A 164 -0.01 20.79 7.73
C GLU A 164 -1.34 20.23 7.22
N ALA A 165 -1.30 19.24 6.32
CA ALA A 165 -2.50 18.56 5.84
C ALA A 165 -3.24 17.86 6.99
N MET A 166 -2.53 17.10 7.83
CA MET A 166 -3.11 16.43 9.00
C MET A 166 -3.68 17.41 10.04
N GLU A 167 -3.04 18.56 10.22
CA GLU A 167 -3.56 19.61 11.10
C GLU A 167 -4.90 20.17 10.59
N LYS A 168 -5.02 20.38 9.26
CA LYS A 168 -6.23 20.94 8.65
C LYS A 168 -7.41 19.98 8.64
N VAL A 169 -7.17 18.70 8.31
CA VAL A 169 -8.26 17.70 8.17
C VAL A 169 -8.40 16.78 9.38
N GLY A 170 -7.49 16.86 10.35
CA GLY A 170 -7.43 15.98 11.52
C GLY A 170 -6.77 14.62 11.23
N ASN A 171 -6.52 13.86 12.29
CA ASN A 171 -5.82 12.57 12.20
C ASN A 171 -6.59 11.51 11.40
N GLU A 172 -7.91 11.56 11.43
CA GLU A 172 -8.81 10.70 10.67
C GLU A 172 -9.18 11.29 9.29
N GLY A 173 -8.66 12.47 8.98
CA GLY A 173 -8.97 13.20 7.76
C GLY A 173 -8.37 12.55 6.51
N VAL A 174 -8.98 12.83 5.38
CA VAL A 174 -8.56 12.30 4.10
C VAL A 174 -7.51 13.20 3.47
N ILE A 175 -6.38 12.62 3.10
CA ILE A 175 -5.31 13.28 2.35
C ILE A 175 -5.10 12.51 1.06
N THR A 176 -5.09 13.21 -0.07
CA THR A 176 -4.82 12.63 -1.39
C THR A 176 -3.63 13.33 -2.04
N VAL A 177 -2.93 12.60 -2.90
CA VAL A 177 -1.75 13.10 -3.61
C VAL A 177 -2.03 13.10 -5.11
N GLU A 178 -1.91 14.26 -5.72
CA GLU A 178 -2.17 14.47 -7.15
C GLU A 178 -0.93 15.06 -7.85
N GLU A 179 -0.92 14.96 -9.17
CA GLU A 179 0.07 15.64 -9.99
C GLU A 179 -0.36 17.09 -10.23
N ALA A 180 0.51 18.04 -9.94
CA ALA A 180 0.28 19.43 -10.31
C ALA A 180 0.56 19.66 -11.81
N LYS A 181 -0.07 20.69 -12.36
CA LYS A 181 0.27 21.20 -13.70
C LYS A 181 1.38 22.26 -13.66
N THR A 182 1.78 22.65 -12.45
CA THR A 182 2.78 23.68 -12.16
C THR A 182 4.06 23.03 -11.63
N ALA A 183 5.15 23.77 -11.60
CA ALA A 183 6.40 23.31 -11.02
C ALA A 183 6.39 23.29 -9.47
N GLU A 184 5.48 24.03 -8.86
CA GLU A 184 5.37 24.16 -7.40
C GLU A 184 4.42 23.11 -6.81
N THR A 185 4.75 22.62 -5.62
CA THR A 185 3.89 21.73 -4.84
C THR A 185 2.95 22.58 -3.99
N GLU A 186 1.67 22.26 -4.00
CA GLU A 186 0.63 23.01 -3.30
C GLU A 186 -0.22 22.09 -2.41
N LEU A 187 -0.69 22.64 -1.27
CA LEU A 187 -1.66 21.98 -0.39
C LEU A 187 -2.98 22.77 -0.41
N GLU A 188 -4.05 22.13 -0.84
CA GLU A 188 -5.40 22.67 -0.84
C GLU A 188 -6.32 21.77 -0.02
N VAL A 189 -7.27 22.37 0.71
CA VAL A 189 -8.37 21.62 1.34
C VAL A 189 -9.64 21.90 0.57
N VAL A 190 -10.29 20.84 0.11
CA VAL A 190 -11.50 20.90 -0.72
C VAL A 190 -12.64 20.13 -0.05
N GLU A 191 -13.87 20.44 -0.45
CA GLU A 191 -15.03 19.67 -0.01
C GLU A 191 -14.93 18.24 -0.56
N GLY A 192 -15.09 17.24 0.31
CA GLY A 192 -14.95 15.85 -0.08
C GLY A 192 -15.14 14.91 1.09
N MET A 193 -15.21 13.63 0.79
CA MET A 193 -15.28 12.59 1.81
C MET A 193 -14.73 11.25 1.33
N GLN A 194 -14.33 10.41 2.27
CA GLN A 194 -13.99 9.01 2.02
C GLN A 194 -14.94 8.08 2.78
N PHE A 195 -15.28 6.97 2.18
CA PHE A 195 -16.02 5.89 2.84
C PHE A 195 -15.44 4.51 2.53
N ASP A 196 -15.67 3.58 3.47
CA ASP A 196 -15.07 2.24 3.48
C ASP A 196 -15.84 1.29 2.56
N ARG A 197 -15.74 1.47 1.27
CA ARG A 197 -16.21 0.56 0.21
C ARG A 197 -15.40 0.81 -1.04
N GLY A 198 -14.81 -0.23 -1.58
CA GLY A 198 -14.02 -0.16 -2.82
C GLY A 198 -14.80 -0.64 -4.04
N TYR A 199 -14.08 -0.79 -5.15
CA TYR A 199 -14.68 -1.24 -6.42
C TYR A 199 -15.22 -2.67 -6.34
N LEU A 200 -16.37 -2.90 -6.96
CA LEU A 200 -17.02 -4.21 -7.01
C LEU A 200 -16.33 -5.23 -7.93
N SER A 201 -15.48 -4.75 -8.83
CA SER A 201 -14.74 -5.60 -9.74
C SER A 201 -13.36 -5.01 -10.05
N PRO A 202 -12.28 -5.81 -10.02
CA PRO A 202 -10.94 -5.36 -10.44
C PRO A 202 -10.90 -4.90 -11.90
N TYR A 203 -11.83 -5.33 -12.71
CA TYR A 203 -11.92 -4.89 -14.11
C TYR A 203 -12.30 -3.43 -14.27
N PHE A 204 -12.77 -2.74 -13.21
CA PHE A 204 -12.99 -1.29 -13.24
C PHE A 204 -11.69 -0.49 -13.10
N VAL A 205 -10.60 -1.09 -12.64
CA VAL A 205 -9.32 -0.44 -12.44
C VAL A 205 -8.86 0.29 -13.71
N THR A 206 -8.44 1.55 -13.54
CA THR A 206 -7.89 2.41 -14.60
C THR A 206 -6.38 2.55 -14.48
N ASN A 207 -5.85 2.53 -13.26
CA ASN A 207 -4.44 2.57 -12.95
C ASN A 207 -4.01 1.19 -12.38
N GLN A 208 -3.41 0.36 -13.21
CA GLN A 208 -3.03 -1.00 -12.85
C GLN A 208 -1.85 -1.05 -11.87
N ASP A 209 -0.93 -0.11 -11.95
CA ASP A 209 0.24 -0.06 -11.06
C ASP A 209 -0.18 0.14 -9.61
N LYS A 210 -1.18 1.00 -9.36
CA LYS A 210 -1.74 1.29 -8.04
C LYS A 210 -3.02 0.51 -7.71
N MET A 211 -3.50 -0.37 -8.61
CA MET A 211 -4.76 -1.10 -8.48
C MET A 211 -5.93 -0.19 -8.08
N ARG A 212 -6.04 0.98 -8.73
CA ARG A 212 -6.97 2.05 -8.39
C ARG A 212 -7.82 2.44 -9.61
N VAL A 213 -9.08 2.82 -9.37
CA VAL A 213 -9.93 3.52 -10.34
C VAL A 213 -9.79 5.02 -10.10
N GLU A 214 -9.47 5.77 -11.13
CA GLU A 214 -9.37 7.24 -11.10
C GLU A 214 -10.26 7.79 -12.21
N LEU A 215 -11.27 8.58 -11.84
CA LEU A 215 -12.24 9.16 -12.75
C LEU A 215 -12.30 10.67 -12.55
N GLU A 216 -12.03 11.43 -13.61
CA GLU A 216 -12.04 12.88 -13.63
C GLU A 216 -13.41 13.38 -14.09
N ASP A 217 -13.97 14.36 -13.38
CA ASP A 217 -15.27 15.01 -13.65
C ASP A 217 -16.43 14.00 -13.85
N PRO A 218 -16.55 12.95 -13.00
CA PRO A 218 -17.56 11.93 -13.17
C PRO A 218 -18.95 12.40 -12.78
N TYR A 219 -19.97 11.80 -13.39
CA TYR A 219 -21.29 11.72 -12.81
C TYR A 219 -21.33 10.65 -11.73
N ILE A 220 -22.16 10.86 -10.70
CA ILE A 220 -22.32 9.96 -9.57
C ILE A 220 -23.81 9.60 -9.43
N LEU A 221 -24.15 8.36 -9.74
CA LEU A 221 -25.50 7.82 -9.52
C LEU A 221 -25.56 7.25 -8.11
N ILE A 222 -26.45 7.77 -7.27
CA ILE A 222 -26.65 7.35 -5.89
C ILE A 222 -27.98 6.65 -5.80
N HIS A 223 -27.95 5.32 -5.57
CA HIS A 223 -29.17 4.49 -5.58
C HIS A 223 -29.33 3.73 -4.27
N GLU A 224 -30.52 3.78 -3.68
CA GLU A 224 -30.77 3.17 -2.36
C GLU A 224 -30.77 1.63 -2.40
N LYS A 225 -31.28 1.04 -3.47
CA LYS A 225 -31.50 -0.41 -3.60
C LYS A 225 -30.40 -1.10 -4.40
N LYS A 226 -30.49 -2.42 -4.45
CA LYS A 226 -29.62 -3.26 -5.30
C LYS A 226 -29.95 -3.09 -6.79
N LEU A 227 -28.89 -3.19 -7.59
CA LEU A 227 -28.96 -3.17 -9.05
C LEU A 227 -28.57 -4.55 -9.58
N SER A 228 -29.55 -5.34 -10.00
CA SER A 228 -29.35 -6.67 -10.60
C SER A 228 -29.65 -6.70 -12.11
N ASN A 229 -30.44 -5.73 -12.60
CA ASN A 229 -30.85 -5.59 -13.99
C ASN A 229 -30.55 -4.16 -14.46
N LEU A 230 -29.99 -4.03 -15.66
CA LEU A 230 -29.66 -2.72 -16.26
C LEU A 230 -30.82 -2.07 -17.02
N GLN A 231 -31.90 -2.77 -17.27
CA GLN A 231 -32.96 -2.27 -18.16
C GLN A 231 -33.53 -0.91 -17.68
N ALA A 232 -33.72 -0.75 -16.38
CA ALA A 232 -34.15 0.50 -15.77
C ALA A 232 -33.10 1.62 -15.84
N MET A 233 -31.81 1.26 -16.00
CA MET A 233 -30.70 2.22 -16.10
C MET A 233 -30.35 2.64 -17.53
N LEU A 234 -30.88 1.96 -18.55
CA LEU A 234 -30.51 2.23 -19.94
C LEU A 234 -30.62 3.72 -20.32
N PRO A 235 -31.71 4.44 -19.97
CA PRO A 235 -31.83 5.86 -20.35
C PRO A 235 -30.71 6.72 -19.75
N VAL A 236 -30.33 6.48 -18.50
CA VAL A 236 -29.28 7.23 -17.83
C VAL A 236 -27.89 6.87 -18.38
N LEU A 237 -27.66 5.58 -18.68
CA LEU A 237 -26.40 5.15 -19.29
C LEU A 237 -26.21 5.75 -20.68
N GLU A 238 -27.25 5.78 -21.50
CA GLU A 238 -27.22 6.40 -22.84
C GLU A 238 -26.91 7.90 -22.74
N ALA A 239 -27.55 8.60 -21.81
CA ALA A 239 -27.29 10.03 -21.58
C ALA A 239 -25.85 10.29 -21.11
N VAL A 240 -25.30 9.45 -20.25
CA VAL A 240 -23.92 9.54 -19.79
C VAL A 240 -22.93 9.28 -20.94
N VAL A 241 -23.17 8.25 -21.77
CA VAL A 241 -22.36 7.97 -22.97
C VAL A 241 -22.34 9.16 -23.92
N GLN A 242 -23.50 9.78 -24.18
CA GLN A 242 -23.61 10.97 -25.03
C GLN A 242 -22.83 12.16 -24.46
N SER A 243 -22.75 12.29 -23.13
CA SER A 243 -21.98 13.34 -22.48
C SER A 243 -20.47 13.11 -22.53
N SER A 244 -20.02 11.90 -22.87
CA SER A 244 -18.61 11.46 -22.87
C SER A 244 -17.91 11.55 -21.49
N LYS A 245 -18.68 11.70 -20.41
CA LYS A 245 -18.16 11.76 -19.04
C LYS A 245 -18.15 10.38 -18.38
N PRO A 246 -17.26 10.15 -17.40
CA PRO A 246 -17.29 8.95 -16.59
C PRO A 246 -18.54 8.88 -15.70
N LEU A 247 -18.88 7.67 -15.26
CA LEU A 247 -19.96 7.41 -14.30
C LEU A 247 -19.45 6.56 -13.12
N VAL A 248 -19.77 7.01 -11.91
CA VAL A 248 -19.64 6.19 -10.69
C VAL A 248 -21.04 5.82 -10.23
N ILE A 249 -21.25 4.53 -9.97
CA ILE A 249 -22.50 4.03 -9.40
C ILE A 249 -22.26 3.67 -7.94
N ILE A 250 -23.01 4.31 -7.04
CA ILE A 250 -23.04 3.99 -5.60
C ILE A 250 -24.42 3.42 -5.31
N ALA A 251 -24.51 2.12 -5.04
CA ALA A 251 -25.77 1.44 -4.79
C ALA A 251 -25.63 0.48 -3.60
N GLU A 252 -26.75 0.00 -3.05
CA GLU A 252 -26.70 -1.03 -2.01
C GLU A 252 -25.81 -2.22 -2.43
N ASP A 253 -25.98 -2.68 -3.64
CA ASP A 253 -25.14 -3.64 -4.34
C ASP A 253 -25.34 -3.51 -5.85
N VAL A 254 -24.34 -3.95 -6.63
CA VAL A 254 -24.49 -4.16 -8.08
C VAL A 254 -24.03 -5.58 -8.37
N GLU A 255 -24.96 -6.43 -8.78
CA GLU A 255 -24.72 -7.87 -8.88
C GLU A 255 -25.29 -8.47 -10.17
N GLY A 256 -24.94 -9.72 -10.44
CA GLY A 256 -25.51 -10.52 -11.54
C GLY A 256 -25.26 -9.92 -12.92
N GLU A 257 -26.33 -9.86 -13.73
CA GLU A 257 -26.27 -9.37 -15.11
C GLU A 257 -25.85 -7.90 -15.19
N ALA A 258 -26.27 -7.08 -14.21
CA ALA A 258 -25.93 -5.65 -14.17
C ALA A 258 -24.41 -5.48 -14.07
N LEU A 259 -23.76 -6.11 -13.11
CA LEU A 259 -22.30 -6.01 -12.92
C LEU A 259 -21.55 -6.53 -14.16
N ALA A 260 -21.94 -7.70 -14.66
CA ALA A 260 -21.29 -8.32 -15.82
C ALA A 260 -21.35 -7.40 -17.06
N THR A 261 -22.51 -6.82 -17.31
CA THR A 261 -22.70 -5.93 -18.47
C THR A 261 -21.92 -4.62 -18.33
N LEU A 262 -21.86 -4.02 -17.14
CA LEU A 262 -21.04 -2.83 -16.88
C LEU A 262 -19.54 -3.11 -17.13
N VAL A 263 -19.05 -4.26 -16.64
CA VAL A 263 -17.66 -4.69 -16.85
C VAL A 263 -17.37 -4.89 -18.34
N VAL A 264 -18.25 -5.59 -19.07
CA VAL A 264 -18.07 -5.82 -20.52
C VAL A 264 -18.05 -4.51 -21.31
N ASN A 265 -18.95 -3.57 -21.01
CA ASN A 265 -18.99 -2.29 -21.70
C ASN A 265 -17.74 -1.43 -21.38
N LYS A 266 -17.25 -1.47 -20.15
CA LYS A 266 -15.98 -0.81 -19.78
C LYS A 266 -14.81 -1.40 -20.54
N LEU A 267 -14.68 -2.73 -20.60
CA LEU A 267 -13.59 -3.41 -21.31
C LEU A 267 -13.60 -3.16 -22.82
N ARG A 268 -14.79 -2.99 -23.41
CA ARG A 268 -14.95 -2.61 -24.83
C ARG A 268 -14.66 -1.13 -25.11
N GLY A 269 -14.36 -0.34 -24.06
CA GLY A 269 -14.10 1.10 -24.20
C GLY A 269 -15.33 1.97 -24.48
N GLY A 270 -16.53 1.40 -24.43
CA GLY A 270 -17.77 2.12 -24.68
C GLY A 270 -18.24 3.00 -23.53
N LEU A 271 -17.79 2.71 -22.30
CA LEU A 271 -18.24 3.41 -21.11
C LEU A 271 -17.08 3.50 -20.08
N LYS A 272 -16.79 4.71 -19.60
CA LYS A 272 -15.89 4.93 -18.47
C LYS A 272 -16.69 4.85 -17.19
N ILE A 273 -16.69 3.69 -16.53
CA ILE A 273 -17.57 3.43 -15.40
C ILE A 273 -16.88 2.66 -14.28
N ALA A 274 -17.33 2.91 -13.05
CA ALA A 274 -17.04 2.08 -11.90
C ALA A 274 -18.30 1.95 -11.02
N ALA A 275 -18.39 0.86 -10.27
CA ALA A 275 -19.46 0.61 -9.33
C ALA A 275 -18.89 0.23 -7.97
N VAL A 276 -19.49 0.80 -6.92
CA VAL A 276 -19.15 0.57 -5.51
C VAL A 276 -20.40 0.30 -4.69
N LYS A 277 -20.24 -0.40 -3.57
CA LYS A 277 -21.33 -0.55 -2.58
C LYS A 277 -21.51 0.72 -1.78
N ALA A 278 -22.75 1.03 -1.46
CA ALA A 278 -23.07 2.09 -0.52
C ALA A 278 -22.52 1.76 0.88
N PRO A 279 -21.98 2.76 1.59
CA PRO A 279 -21.48 2.57 2.96
C PRO A 279 -22.63 2.37 3.96
N GLY A 280 -22.37 1.63 5.03
CA GLY A 280 -23.34 1.40 6.12
C GLY A 280 -24.42 0.36 5.78
N PHE A 281 -25.38 0.24 6.71
CA PHE A 281 -26.50 -0.70 6.63
C PHE A 281 -27.78 -0.02 7.14
N GLY A 282 -28.96 -0.42 6.62
CA GLY A 282 -30.26 0.09 7.05
C GLY A 282 -30.36 1.61 6.98
N ASP A 283 -30.88 2.24 8.03
CA ASP A 283 -31.08 3.70 8.08
C ASP A 283 -29.76 4.49 8.02
N ARG A 284 -28.67 3.92 8.54
CA ARG A 284 -27.34 4.54 8.40
C ARG A 284 -26.88 4.62 6.97
N ARG A 285 -27.14 3.59 6.15
CA ARG A 285 -26.85 3.64 4.72
C ARG A 285 -27.63 4.76 4.05
N LYS A 286 -28.93 4.89 4.34
CA LYS A 286 -29.75 5.98 3.81
C LYS A 286 -29.15 7.35 4.17
N ALA A 287 -28.80 7.55 5.43
CA ALA A 287 -28.21 8.80 5.91
C ALA A 287 -26.85 9.12 5.24
N MET A 288 -26.00 8.10 5.02
CA MET A 288 -24.72 8.29 4.33
C MET A 288 -24.90 8.54 2.84
N LEU A 289 -25.88 7.93 2.19
CA LEU A 289 -26.22 8.24 0.78
C LEU A 289 -26.72 9.68 0.63
N GLU A 290 -27.49 10.18 1.59
CA GLU A 290 -27.90 11.60 1.64
C GLU A 290 -26.71 12.54 1.82
N ASP A 291 -25.75 12.19 2.69
CA ASP A 291 -24.52 12.98 2.89
C ASP A 291 -23.70 13.06 1.58
N ILE A 292 -23.58 11.93 0.86
CA ILE A 292 -22.92 11.87 -0.45
C ILE A 292 -23.68 12.71 -1.47
N ALA A 293 -25.03 12.66 -1.47
CA ALA A 293 -25.85 13.45 -2.39
C ALA A 293 -25.68 14.94 -2.15
N ILE A 294 -25.72 15.39 -0.90
CA ILE A 294 -25.49 16.80 -0.54
C ILE A 294 -24.09 17.26 -0.94
N LEU A 295 -23.06 16.44 -0.65
CA LEU A 295 -21.67 16.74 -1.01
C LEU A 295 -21.47 16.89 -2.52
N THR A 296 -22.16 16.07 -3.30
CA THR A 296 -21.97 16.01 -4.77
C THR A 296 -23.00 16.80 -5.56
N GLY A 297 -23.96 17.46 -4.87
CA GLY A 297 -25.06 18.18 -5.48
C GLY A 297 -26.03 17.27 -6.27
N GLY A 298 -26.09 15.98 -5.90
CA GLY A 298 -26.96 14.98 -6.52
C GLY A 298 -28.22 14.70 -5.70
N THR A 299 -28.96 13.70 -6.15
CA THR A 299 -30.19 13.23 -5.49
C THR A 299 -30.09 11.73 -5.23
N VAL A 300 -30.50 11.27 -4.05
CA VAL A 300 -30.63 9.84 -3.77
C VAL A 300 -31.81 9.30 -4.55
N ILE A 301 -31.56 8.36 -5.42
CA ILE A 301 -32.61 7.70 -6.20
C ILE A 301 -33.24 6.60 -5.33
N SER A 302 -34.43 6.88 -4.84
CA SER A 302 -35.20 6.03 -3.94
C SER A 302 -36.66 5.97 -4.36
N GLU A 303 -37.20 4.77 -4.41
CA GLU A 303 -38.63 4.57 -4.66
C GLU A 303 -39.50 5.09 -3.50
N ASP A 304 -38.95 5.08 -2.26
CA ASP A 304 -39.62 5.64 -1.08
C ASP A 304 -39.83 7.16 -1.21
N LEU A 305 -38.96 7.83 -1.98
CA LEU A 305 -39.09 9.24 -2.37
C LEU A 305 -39.87 9.45 -3.67
N GLY A 306 -40.42 8.38 -4.25
CA GLY A 306 -41.19 8.43 -5.49
C GLY A 306 -40.33 8.53 -6.76
N ILE A 307 -39.00 8.38 -6.65
CA ILE A 307 -38.09 8.51 -7.78
C ILE A 307 -37.74 7.12 -8.31
N LYS A 308 -38.23 6.79 -9.50
CA LYS A 308 -37.89 5.55 -10.19
C LYS A 308 -36.61 5.72 -11.02
N LEU A 309 -35.80 4.66 -11.07
CA LEU A 309 -34.52 4.68 -11.80
C LEU A 309 -34.68 5.00 -13.31
N GLU A 310 -35.80 4.60 -13.91
CA GLU A 310 -36.15 4.86 -15.31
C GLU A 310 -36.34 6.37 -15.63
N ASN A 311 -36.65 7.16 -14.62
CA ASN A 311 -36.93 8.59 -14.75
C ASN A 311 -35.73 9.48 -14.35
N VAL A 312 -34.57 8.88 -14.10
CA VAL A 312 -33.36 9.60 -13.70
C VAL A 312 -32.78 10.38 -14.86
N THR A 313 -32.53 11.65 -14.64
CA THR A 313 -31.88 12.55 -15.59
C THR A 313 -30.47 12.93 -15.12
N LEU A 314 -29.63 13.44 -16.01
CA LEU A 314 -28.27 13.87 -15.68
C LEU A 314 -28.22 14.92 -14.55
N ASN A 315 -29.26 15.75 -14.42
CA ASN A 315 -29.33 16.80 -13.38
C ASN A 315 -29.57 16.22 -11.97
N MET A 316 -30.02 14.97 -11.87
CA MET A 316 -30.21 14.27 -10.59
C MET A 316 -28.93 13.56 -10.14
N LEU A 317 -27.96 13.42 -11.04
CA LEU A 317 -26.68 12.79 -10.73
C LEU A 317 -25.78 13.76 -9.97
N GLY A 318 -25.12 13.25 -8.93
CA GLY A 318 -24.06 13.98 -8.27
C GLY A 318 -22.85 14.19 -9.20
N ARG A 319 -22.01 15.14 -8.85
CA ARG A 319 -20.77 15.44 -9.56
C ARG A 319 -19.65 15.73 -8.59
N ALA A 320 -18.43 15.43 -8.99
CA ALA A 320 -17.21 15.81 -8.29
C ALA A 320 -16.12 16.10 -9.32
N LYS A 321 -15.09 16.81 -8.93
CA LYS A 321 -13.92 17.02 -9.79
C LYS A 321 -13.19 15.72 -10.04
N ARG A 322 -13.11 14.85 -9.01
CA ARG A 322 -12.47 13.54 -9.09
C ARG A 322 -13.08 12.53 -8.14
N VAL A 323 -13.10 11.25 -8.56
CA VAL A 323 -13.39 10.13 -7.68
C VAL A 323 -12.26 9.10 -7.82
N ALA A 324 -11.67 8.73 -6.68
CA ALA A 324 -10.66 7.68 -6.56
C ALA A 324 -11.25 6.49 -5.81
N ILE A 325 -11.16 5.28 -6.40
CA ILE A 325 -11.69 4.07 -5.78
C ILE A 325 -10.56 3.04 -5.68
N GLU A 326 -10.28 2.62 -4.47
CA GLU A 326 -9.34 1.57 -4.13
C GLU A 326 -10.08 0.25 -3.87
N LYS A 327 -9.37 -0.76 -3.43
CA LYS A 327 -9.97 -2.06 -3.12
C LYS A 327 -10.97 -1.98 -1.96
N GLU A 328 -10.69 -1.15 -0.97
CA GLU A 328 -11.47 -1.05 0.28
C GLU A 328 -12.15 0.31 0.47
N ASN A 329 -11.72 1.34 -0.25
CA ASN A 329 -12.14 2.72 -0.02
C ASN A 329 -12.56 3.43 -1.30
N THR A 330 -13.48 4.37 -1.16
CA THR A 330 -13.87 5.34 -2.21
C THR A 330 -13.73 6.75 -1.66
N THR A 331 -12.98 7.59 -2.37
CA THR A 331 -12.74 9.00 -2.03
C THR A 331 -13.37 9.89 -3.11
N ILE A 332 -14.27 10.77 -2.69
CA ILE A 332 -14.88 11.84 -3.50
C ILE A 332 -14.12 13.12 -3.19
N ILE A 333 -13.60 13.77 -4.22
CA ILE A 333 -12.73 14.96 -4.11
C ILE A 333 -13.39 16.10 -4.85
N ASP A 334 -13.56 17.23 -4.16
CA ASP A 334 -14.10 18.47 -4.71
C ASP A 334 -15.51 18.24 -5.30
N GLY A 335 -16.45 17.85 -4.42
CA GLY A 335 -17.87 17.70 -4.75
C GLY A 335 -18.49 19.04 -5.10
N VAL A 336 -19.44 19.06 -6.05
CA VAL A 336 -20.09 20.32 -6.51
C VAL A 336 -21.26 20.76 -5.63
N GLY A 337 -21.53 20.06 -4.51
CA GLY A 337 -22.56 20.46 -3.55
C GLY A 337 -22.35 21.87 -3.00
N SER A 338 -23.43 22.58 -2.68
CA SER A 338 -23.30 23.92 -2.14
C SER A 338 -22.77 23.88 -0.70
N LYS A 339 -21.82 24.76 -0.37
CA LYS A 339 -21.27 24.85 0.97
C LYS A 339 -22.34 25.08 2.04
N ALA A 340 -23.36 25.87 1.71
CA ALA A 340 -24.47 26.14 2.62
C ALA A 340 -25.27 24.88 2.97
N GLU A 341 -25.50 23.97 2.01
CA GLU A 341 -26.18 22.70 2.26
C GLU A 341 -25.30 21.74 3.06
N ILE A 342 -23.99 21.68 2.77
CA ILE A 342 -23.02 20.90 3.52
C ILE A 342 -22.95 21.37 4.97
N ASP A 343 -22.80 22.68 5.21
CA ASP A 343 -22.79 23.28 6.56
C ASP A 343 -24.10 23.03 7.31
N GLY A 344 -25.25 23.14 6.63
CA GLY A 344 -26.57 22.80 7.18
C GLY A 344 -26.64 21.33 7.60
N ARG A 345 -26.10 20.41 6.79
CA ARG A 345 -26.06 18.98 7.12
C ARG A 345 -25.12 18.69 8.30
N VAL A 346 -23.96 19.34 8.35
CA VAL A 346 -23.03 19.27 9.49
C VAL A 346 -23.71 19.75 10.78
N ALA A 347 -24.45 20.85 10.76
CA ALA A 347 -25.19 21.35 11.91
C ALA A 347 -26.28 20.35 12.37
N GLN A 348 -26.99 19.73 11.43
CA GLN A 348 -28.01 18.72 11.73
C GLN A 348 -27.39 17.47 12.41
N ILE A 349 -26.23 16.99 11.92
CA ILE A 349 -25.54 15.84 12.55
C ILE A 349 -25.06 16.22 13.96
N ARG A 350 -24.54 17.44 14.18
CA ARG A 350 -24.15 17.91 15.52
C ARG A 350 -25.32 17.91 16.50
N ALA A 351 -26.48 18.38 16.08
CA ALA A 351 -27.69 18.33 16.90
C ALA A 351 -28.07 16.88 17.26
N GLN A 352 -27.99 15.94 16.31
CA GLN A 352 -28.25 14.53 16.57
C GLN A 352 -27.25 13.92 17.56
N ILE A 353 -25.97 14.35 17.56
CA ILE A 353 -24.96 13.91 18.54
C ILE A 353 -25.33 14.37 19.97
N GLU A 354 -25.88 15.56 20.10
CA GLU A 354 -26.32 16.11 21.40
C GLU A 354 -27.59 15.44 21.91
N GLU A 355 -28.52 15.10 21.02
CA GLU A 355 -29.82 14.50 21.37
C GLU A 355 -29.73 12.99 21.68
N THR A 356 -28.76 12.27 21.11
CA THR A 356 -28.67 10.82 21.27
C THR A 356 -28.25 10.41 22.67
N THR A 357 -28.97 9.44 23.24
CA THR A 357 -28.65 8.83 24.54
C THR A 357 -27.79 7.56 24.41
N SER A 358 -27.63 7.05 23.21
CA SER A 358 -26.84 5.84 22.92
C SER A 358 -25.37 6.23 22.63
N ASP A 359 -24.45 5.72 23.43
CA ASP A 359 -23.01 5.95 23.22
C ASP A 359 -22.53 5.41 21.86
N TYR A 360 -23.08 4.27 21.43
CA TYR A 360 -22.77 3.69 20.13
C TYR A 360 -23.28 4.57 18.97
N ASP A 361 -24.50 5.10 19.06
CA ASP A 361 -25.01 5.99 18.01
C ASP A 361 -24.26 7.32 17.99
N ARG A 362 -23.88 7.82 19.17
CA ARG A 362 -23.04 9.02 19.30
C ARG A 362 -21.71 8.83 18.59
N GLU A 363 -21.02 7.72 18.83
CA GLU A 363 -19.76 7.38 18.16
C GLU A 363 -19.92 7.35 16.63
N LYS A 364 -20.98 6.69 16.14
CA LYS A 364 -21.24 6.59 14.69
C LYS A 364 -21.65 7.92 14.03
N LEU A 365 -22.33 8.79 14.75
CA LEU A 365 -22.63 10.14 14.31
C LEU A 365 -21.36 11.02 14.29
N GLN A 366 -20.47 10.85 15.26
CA GLN A 366 -19.16 11.54 15.28
C GLN A 366 -18.28 11.11 14.12
N GLU A 367 -18.18 9.81 13.81
CA GLU A 367 -17.48 9.31 12.62
C GLU A 367 -18.03 9.92 11.33
N ARG A 368 -19.36 9.99 11.21
CA ARG A 368 -20.03 10.55 10.04
C ARG A 368 -19.79 12.07 9.93
N LEU A 369 -19.84 12.78 11.05
CA LEU A 369 -19.51 14.20 11.13
C LEU A 369 -18.07 14.46 10.67
N ALA A 370 -17.13 13.69 11.18
CA ALA A 370 -15.71 13.83 10.80
C ALA A 370 -15.49 13.63 9.30
N LYS A 371 -16.16 12.63 8.70
CA LYS A 371 -16.07 12.35 7.26
C LYS A 371 -16.64 13.49 6.39
N LEU A 372 -17.69 14.14 6.82
CA LEU A 372 -18.35 15.23 6.05
C LEU A 372 -17.71 16.60 6.30
N ALA A 373 -17.39 16.92 7.56
CA ALA A 373 -16.90 18.24 7.96
C ALA A 373 -15.38 18.43 7.77
N GLY A 374 -14.61 17.33 7.71
CA GLY A 374 -13.15 17.36 7.60
C GLY A 374 -12.65 17.75 6.20
N GLY A 375 -13.47 17.55 5.16
CA GLY A 375 -13.03 17.74 3.77
C GLY A 375 -11.93 16.75 3.36
N VAL A 376 -11.28 17.06 2.25
CA VAL A 376 -10.12 16.33 1.71
C VAL A 376 -8.96 17.29 1.51
N ALA A 377 -7.81 16.99 2.13
CA ALA A 377 -6.57 17.69 1.83
C ALA A 377 -5.96 17.10 0.55
N VAL A 378 -5.71 17.94 -0.44
CA VAL A 378 -5.11 17.54 -1.71
C VAL A 378 -3.71 18.12 -1.78
N ILE A 379 -2.70 17.26 -1.79
CA ILE A 379 -1.30 17.64 -2.03
C ILE A 379 -1.06 17.49 -3.53
N ARG A 380 -0.92 18.62 -4.25
CA ARG A 380 -0.58 18.64 -5.67
C ARG A 380 0.93 18.74 -5.81
N VAL A 381 1.54 17.68 -6.27
CA VAL A 381 2.99 17.56 -6.41
C VAL A 381 3.44 18.17 -7.73
N GLY A 382 4.25 19.23 -7.62
CA GLY A 382 4.88 19.90 -8.75
C GLY A 382 6.29 19.42 -9.04
N GLY A 383 6.75 19.68 -10.27
CA GLY A 383 8.12 19.39 -10.71
C GLY A 383 8.39 19.92 -12.11
N SER A 384 9.65 19.96 -12.50
CA SER A 384 10.07 20.51 -13.80
C SER A 384 9.88 19.53 -14.96
N THR A 385 9.79 18.22 -14.64
CA THR A 385 9.58 17.15 -15.64
C THR A 385 8.56 16.14 -15.12
N GLU A 386 7.88 15.45 -16.02
CA GLU A 386 6.93 14.38 -15.68
C GLU A 386 7.57 13.25 -14.85
N ILE A 387 8.85 12.93 -15.12
CA ILE A 387 9.60 11.92 -14.39
C ILE A 387 9.81 12.36 -12.93
N GLU A 388 10.19 13.63 -12.72
CA GLU A 388 10.38 14.21 -11.39
C GLU A 388 9.07 14.25 -10.61
N VAL A 389 7.97 14.67 -11.24
CA VAL A 389 6.64 14.72 -10.61
C VAL A 389 6.20 13.33 -10.15
N LYS A 390 6.37 12.31 -10.99
CA LYS A 390 6.01 10.92 -10.64
C LYS A 390 6.85 10.40 -9.48
N GLU A 391 8.18 10.62 -9.51
CA GLU A 391 9.06 10.19 -8.42
C GLU A 391 8.72 10.89 -7.11
N LYS A 392 8.51 12.21 -7.15
CA LYS A 392 8.15 13.01 -5.97
C LYS A 392 6.77 12.61 -5.43
N LYS A 393 5.79 12.31 -6.31
CA LYS A 393 4.47 11.82 -5.93
C LYS A 393 4.55 10.47 -5.21
N ASP A 394 5.33 9.51 -5.72
CA ASP A 394 5.50 8.21 -5.07
C ASP A 394 6.09 8.40 -3.65
N ARG A 395 7.08 9.29 -3.47
CA ARG A 395 7.63 9.62 -2.14
C ARG A 395 6.62 10.28 -1.20
N VAL A 396 5.75 11.15 -1.72
CA VAL A 396 4.69 11.77 -0.91
C VAL A 396 3.64 10.74 -0.51
N ASP A 397 3.27 9.81 -1.39
CA ASP A 397 2.35 8.70 -1.09
C ASP A 397 2.92 7.80 0.02
N ASP A 398 4.20 7.38 -0.08
CA ASP A 398 4.87 6.57 0.94
C ASP A 398 4.92 7.29 2.30
N ALA A 399 5.31 8.57 2.28
CA ALA A 399 5.36 9.40 3.49
C ALA A 399 3.99 9.62 4.12
N LEU A 400 2.91 9.73 3.33
CA LEU A 400 1.54 9.79 3.82
C LEU A 400 1.14 8.50 4.55
N HIS A 401 1.44 7.33 3.96
CA HIS A 401 1.16 6.05 4.59
C HIS A 401 1.96 5.86 5.89
N ALA A 402 3.24 6.22 5.89
CA ALA A 402 4.09 6.18 7.07
C ALA A 402 3.58 7.10 8.20
N THR A 403 3.15 8.32 7.88
CA THR A 403 2.58 9.24 8.89
C THR A 403 1.28 8.71 9.48
N ARG A 404 0.39 8.12 8.67
CA ARG A 404 -0.83 7.46 9.16
C ARG A 404 -0.50 6.26 10.06
N ALA A 405 0.42 5.40 9.64
CA ALA A 405 0.89 4.27 10.43
C ALA A 405 1.47 4.70 11.79
N ALA A 406 2.17 5.84 11.83
CA ALA A 406 2.74 6.41 13.04
C ALA A 406 1.67 6.98 13.99
N VAL A 407 0.64 7.60 13.46
CA VAL A 407 -0.52 8.06 14.26
C VAL A 407 -1.27 6.89 14.85
N GLU A 408 -1.45 5.80 14.08
CA GLU A 408 -2.19 4.61 14.48
C GLU A 408 -1.51 3.81 15.60
N GLU A 409 -0.22 3.47 15.44
CA GLU A 409 0.48 2.57 16.37
C GLU A 409 1.65 3.24 17.14
N GLY A 410 1.96 4.48 16.84
CA GLY A 410 3.10 5.19 17.44
C GLY A 410 4.41 5.04 16.68
N ILE A 411 5.47 5.52 17.30
CA ILE A 411 6.81 5.63 16.73
C ILE A 411 7.89 4.93 17.56
N LEU A 412 8.96 4.56 16.88
CA LEU A 412 10.18 3.95 17.42
C LEU A 412 11.42 4.71 16.94
N PRO A 413 12.61 4.52 17.55
CA PRO A 413 13.86 4.98 16.97
C PRO A 413 14.07 4.34 15.59
N GLY A 414 14.33 5.17 14.59
CA GLY A 414 14.44 4.76 13.20
C GLY A 414 15.78 4.11 12.82
N GLY A 415 16.01 4.02 11.51
CA GLY A 415 17.27 3.53 10.97
C GLY A 415 17.60 2.07 11.31
N GLY A 416 16.57 1.25 11.61
CA GLY A 416 16.71 -0.16 11.98
C GLY A 416 17.16 -0.36 13.45
N VAL A 417 17.35 0.70 14.21
CA VAL A 417 17.85 0.62 15.61
C VAL A 417 16.84 -0.05 16.53
N ALA A 418 15.53 0.19 16.35
CA ALA A 418 14.50 -0.46 17.15
C ALA A 418 14.57 -1.99 17.05
N LEU A 419 14.76 -2.54 15.84
CA LEU A 419 14.97 -3.98 15.63
C LEU A 419 16.22 -4.48 16.35
N LEU A 420 17.35 -3.77 16.23
CA LEU A 420 18.59 -4.12 16.91
C LEU A 420 18.41 -4.15 18.44
N ARG A 421 17.67 -3.19 19.02
CA ARG A 421 17.38 -3.14 20.47
C ARG A 421 16.45 -4.26 20.93
N ALA A 422 15.50 -4.66 20.09
CA ALA A 422 14.55 -5.73 20.39
C ALA A 422 15.20 -7.12 20.49
N VAL A 423 16.50 -7.27 20.15
CA VAL A 423 17.27 -8.52 20.38
C VAL A 423 17.16 -9.01 21.82
N LYS A 424 17.02 -8.12 22.80
CA LYS A 424 16.87 -8.50 24.22
C LYS A 424 15.65 -9.38 24.47
N ALA A 425 14.58 -9.23 23.71
CA ALA A 425 13.38 -10.05 23.83
C ALA A 425 13.60 -11.52 23.44
N LEU A 426 14.72 -11.83 22.78
CA LEU A 426 15.09 -13.19 22.41
C LEU A 426 15.80 -13.95 23.56
N GLU A 427 16.15 -13.27 24.64
CA GLU A 427 16.75 -13.88 25.80
C GLU A 427 15.66 -14.54 26.66
N GLY A 428 15.88 -15.79 27.05
CA GLY A 428 14.96 -16.51 27.95
C GLY A 428 13.69 -17.07 27.30
N LEU A 429 13.61 -17.13 25.96
CA LEU A 429 12.51 -17.77 25.28
C LEU A 429 12.44 -19.28 25.63
N ALA A 430 11.22 -19.81 25.81
CA ALA A 430 10.97 -21.22 26.00
C ALA A 430 11.17 -21.97 24.68
N ILE A 431 12.31 -22.62 24.52
CA ILE A 431 12.76 -23.31 23.31
C ILE A 431 12.71 -24.84 23.55
N ALA A 432 12.03 -25.57 22.65
CA ALA A 432 11.81 -27.00 22.84
C ALA A 432 13.01 -27.88 22.45
N ASN A 433 13.84 -27.45 21.49
CA ASN A 433 14.99 -28.21 21.00
C ASN A 433 16.07 -27.29 20.39
N ASP A 434 17.21 -27.88 20.01
CA ASP A 434 18.34 -27.13 19.46
C ASP A 434 18.06 -26.50 18.07
N ASP A 435 17.28 -27.18 17.24
CA ASP A 435 16.91 -26.63 15.91
C ASP A 435 16.04 -25.39 16.04
N GLN A 436 15.10 -25.38 16.99
CA GLN A 436 14.34 -24.15 17.31
C GLN A 436 15.24 -23.06 17.85
N ARG A 437 16.26 -23.38 18.64
CA ARG A 437 17.26 -22.42 19.13
C ARG A 437 17.99 -21.77 17.97
N VAL A 438 18.39 -22.53 16.97
CA VAL A 438 19.00 -22.00 15.77
C VAL A 438 18.01 -21.13 14.97
N GLY A 439 16.73 -21.48 14.92
CA GLY A 439 15.67 -20.64 14.36
C GLY A 439 15.62 -19.25 15.02
N VAL A 440 15.72 -19.17 16.34
CA VAL A 440 15.82 -17.90 17.08
C VAL A 440 17.10 -17.14 16.72
N GLU A 441 18.25 -17.83 16.62
CA GLU A 441 19.53 -17.21 16.22
C GLU A 441 19.51 -16.68 14.78
N ILE A 442 18.77 -17.31 13.87
CA ILE A 442 18.55 -16.80 12.50
C ILE A 442 17.91 -15.41 12.57
N VAL A 443 16.83 -15.25 13.34
CA VAL A 443 16.16 -13.96 13.51
C VAL A 443 17.08 -12.95 14.20
N ARG A 444 17.79 -13.35 15.25
CA ARG A 444 18.76 -12.50 15.96
C ARG A 444 19.77 -11.86 15.00
N ARG A 445 20.28 -12.63 14.03
CA ARG A 445 21.22 -12.13 13.02
C ARG A 445 20.51 -11.29 11.96
N ALA A 446 19.32 -11.72 11.53
CA ALA A 446 18.60 -11.07 10.45
C ALA A 446 18.15 -9.65 10.81
N ILE A 447 17.73 -9.39 12.05
CA ILE A 447 17.27 -8.07 12.49
C ILE A 447 18.37 -7.00 12.56
N GLU A 448 19.64 -7.38 12.41
CA GLU A 448 20.76 -6.43 12.22
C GLU A 448 20.89 -5.96 10.76
N ALA A 449 20.34 -6.71 9.80
CA ALA A 449 20.56 -6.48 8.38
C ALA A 449 20.10 -5.06 7.94
N PRO A 450 18.97 -4.49 8.39
CA PRO A 450 18.58 -3.14 8.02
C PRO A 450 19.61 -2.07 8.43
N VAL A 451 20.10 -2.09 9.67
CA VAL A 451 21.15 -1.15 10.14
C VAL A 451 22.43 -1.30 9.32
N ARG A 452 22.86 -2.54 9.07
CA ARG A 452 24.04 -2.83 8.25
C ARG A 452 23.90 -2.27 6.84
N GLN A 453 22.75 -2.52 6.20
CA GLN A 453 22.50 -2.06 4.84
C GLN A 453 22.43 -0.53 4.75
N ILE A 454 21.80 0.15 5.72
CA ILE A 454 21.76 1.61 5.80
C ILE A 454 23.20 2.16 5.93
N ALA A 455 24.03 1.54 6.77
CA ALA A 455 25.42 1.94 6.93
C ALA A 455 26.24 1.75 5.65
N GLU A 456 26.11 0.59 5.00
CA GLU A 456 26.77 0.28 3.73
C GLU A 456 26.37 1.27 2.61
N ASN A 457 25.09 1.57 2.49
CA ASN A 457 24.59 2.56 1.52
C ASN A 457 25.12 3.98 1.82
N ALA A 458 25.42 4.26 3.09
CA ALA A 458 26.02 5.52 3.51
C ALA A 458 27.56 5.54 3.36
N GLY A 459 28.18 4.45 2.92
CA GLY A 459 29.63 4.34 2.78
C GLY A 459 30.37 4.03 4.07
N ALA A 460 29.64 3.56 5.11
CA ALA A 460 30.20 3.16 6.40
C ALA A 460 30.24 1.63 6.52
N GLU A 461 31.16 1.11 7.35
CA GLU A 461 31.26 -0.31 7.64
C GLU A 461 30.16 -0.74 8.62
N GLY A 462 29.17 -1.52 8.13
CA GLY A 462 28.00 -1.92 8.90
C GLY A 462 28.32 -2.68 10.19
N SER A 463 29.38 -3.50 10.17
CA SER A 463 29.83 -4.27 11.34
C SER A 463 30.33 -3.35 12.47
N ILE A 464 31.05 -2.29 12.13
CA ILE A 464 31.55 -1.30 13.09
C ILE A 464 30.38 -0.52 13.70
N ILE A 465 29.42 -0.09 12.86
CA ILE A 465 28.24 0.65 13.34
C ILE A 465 27.45 -0.21 14.33
N VAL A 466 27.11 -1.45 13.96
CA VAL A 466 26.36 -2.37 14.85
C VAL A 466 27.15 -2.65 16.14
N GLY A 467 28.47 -2.85 16.05
CA GLY A 467 29.33 -3.07 17.22
C GLY A 467 29.24 -1.90 18.22
N LYS A 468 29.39 -0.65 17.74
CA LYS A 468 29.28 0.54 18.58
C LYS A 468 27.88 0.73 19.18
N LEU A 469 26.83 0.41 18.41
CA LEU A 469 25.46 0.50 18.92
C LEU A 469 25.19 -0.51 20.05
N ARG A 470 25.81 -1.69 20.01
CA ARG A 470 25.67 -2.70 21.06
C ARG A 470 26.38 -2.32 22.39
N GLU A 471 27.38 -1.42 22.35
CA GLU A 471 28.02 -0.92 23.56
C GLU A 471 27.09 -0.11 24.47
N LYS A 472 26.02 0.45 23.91
CA LYS A 472 25.02 1.25 24.63
C LYS A 472 23.72 0.48 24.76
N THR A 473 23.08 0.61 25.91
CA THR A 473 21.81 -0.10 26.21
C THR A 473 20.58 0.78 26.07
N ASP A 474 20.78 2.08 25.87
CA ASP A 474 19.68 3.02 25.68
C ASP A 474 18.92 2.68 24.39
N PHE A 475 17.58 2.58 24.50
CA PHE A 475 16.72 2.17 23.40
C PHE A 475 16.71 3.19 22.25
N SER A 476 16.79 4.49 22.56
CA SER A 476 16.78 5.59 21.58
C SER A 476 18.14 5.89 20.96
N TYR A 477 19.24 5.39 21.57
CA TYR A 477 20.57 5.66 21.09
C TYR A 477 20.88 4.91 19.80
N GLY A 478 21.16 5.66 18.74
CA GLY A 478 21.42 5.12 17.40
C GLY A 478 22.48 5.89 16.62
N TRP A 479 22.62 5.58 15.36
CA TRP A 479 23.49 6.23 14.41
C TRP A 479 22.66 6.87 13.28
N ASN A 480 22.82 8.17 13.10
CA ASN A 480 22.18 8.91 12.03
C ASN A 480 23.04 8.80 10.75
N ALA A 481 22.58 8.03 9.79
CA ALA A 481 23.30 7.79 8.53
C ALA A 481 23.42 9.04 7.66
N GLN A 482 22.54 10.04 7.83
CA GLN A 482 22.59 11.30 7.09
C GLN A 482 23.78 12.17 7.54
N THR A 483 23.95 12.33 8.86
CA THR A 483 24.98 13.20 9.45
C THR A 483 26.26 12.45 9.83
N GLY A 484 26.17 11.14 10.06
CA GLY A 484 27.26 10.30 10.57
C GLY A 484 27.41 10.34 12.10
N GLU A 485 26.47 10.98 12.81
CA GLU A 485 26.53 11.20 14.25
C GLU A 485 25.80 10.10 15.04
N TYR A 486 26.32 9.82 16.24
CA TYR A 486 25.67 8.94 17.22
C TYR A 486 24.92 9.78 18.25
N GLY A 487 23.73 9.34 18.65
CA GLY A 487 22.94 10.06 19.66
C GLY A 487 21.52 9.53 19.81
N ASP A 488 20.70 10.29 20.52
CA ASP A 488 19.27 10.02 20.66
C ASP A 488 18.56 10.30 19.33
N LEU A 489 18.04 9.25 18.71
CA LEU A 489 17.37 9.32 17.41
C LEU A 489 16.03 10.05 17.48
N TYR A 490 15.32 10.00 18.61
CA TYR A 490 14.10 10.82 18.78
C TYR A 490 14.43 12.32 18.74
N ALA A 491 15.48 12.73 19.44
CA ALA A 491 15.94 14.12 19.43
C ALA A 491 16.44 14.57 18.05
N GLN A 492 17.00 13.65 17.27
CA GLN A 492 17.48 13.90 15.91
C GLN A 492 16.37 13.77 14.84
N GLY A 493 15.15 13.44 15.22
CA GLY A 493 14.03 13.26 14.31
C GLY A 493 14.12 12.00 13.43
N VAL A 494 15.01 11.05 13.75
CA VAL A 494 15.15 9.77 13.03
C VAL A 494 14.23 8.75 13.68
N ILE A 495 13.01 8.66 13.20
CA ILE A 495 11.92 7.89 13.80
C ILE A 495 11.17 7.08 12.74
N ASP A 496 10.80 5.86 13.08
CA ASP A 496 10.04 4.96 12.22
C ASP A 496 8.69 4.59 12.85
N PRO A 497 7.61 4.43 12.06
CA PRO A 497 6.33 3.94 12.58
C PRO A 497 6.43 2.50 13.06
N VAL A 498 5.83 2.19 14.23
CA VAL A 498 5.77 0.83 14.77
C VAL A 498 5.16 -0.16 13.78
N LYS A 499 4.04 0.23 13.17
CA LYS A 499 3.32 -0.60 12.18
C LYS A 499 4.21 -0.98 11.01
N VAL A 500 5.00 -0.05 10.48
CA VAL A 500 5.93 -0.28 9.37
C VAL A 500 7.02 -1.29 9.77
N VAL A 501 7.68 -1.07 10.91
CA VAL A 501 8.79 -1.93 11.37
C VAL A 501 8.34 -3.35 11.68
N ARG A 502 7.22 -3.50 12.42
CA ARG A 502 6.72 -4.83 12.79
C ARG A 502 6.16 -5.61 11.59
N THR A 503 5.43 -4.94 10.68
CA THR A 503 4.88 -5.56 9.47
C THR A 503 6.00 -6.04 8.57
N ALA A 504 7.03 -5.23 8.36
CA ALA A 504 8.21 -5.61 7.58
C ALA A 504 8.86 -6.90 8.13
N LEU A 505 9.00 -7.03 9.46
CA LEU A 505 9.55 -8.25 10.08
C LEU A 505 8.60 -9.45 9.95
N GLN A 506 7.30 -9.26 10.19
CA GLN A 506 6.30 -10.33 10.14
C GLN A 506 6.16 -10.90 8.72
N ASP A 507 6.03 -10.05 7.71
CA ASP A 507 5.90 -10.48 6.32
C ASP A 507 7.19 -11.13 5.81
N ALA A 508 8.35 -10.55 6.17
CA ALA A 508 9.65 -11.14 5.86
C ALA A 508 9.79 -12.56 6.42
N ALA A 509 9.47 -12.74 7.71
CA ALA A 509 9.59 -14.03 8.36
C ALA A 509 8.56 -15.06 7.87
N SER A 510 7.34 -14.62 7.58
CA SER A 510 6.29 -15.48 7.04
C SER A 510 6.72 -16.14 5.74
N VAL A 511 7.16 -15.38 4.77
CA VAL A 511 7.59 -15.90 3.46
C VAL A 511 8.94 -16.61 3.57
N ALA A 512 9.91 -16.04 4.30
CA ALA A 512 11.22 -16.65 4.50
C ALA A 512 11.11 -18.02 5.19
N GLY A 513 10.22 -18.16 6.18
CA GLY A 513 9.95 -19.43 6.84
C GLY A 513 9.43 -20.52 5.88
N LEU A 514 8.59 -20.15 4.90
CA LEU A 514 8.14 -21.05 3.85
C LEU A 514 9.28 -21.45 2.90
N LEU A 515 10.14 -20.50 2.53
CA LEU A 515 11.30 -20.76 1.67
C LEU A 515 12.31 -21.69 2.37
N VAL A 516 12.55 -21.50 3.66
CA VAL A 516 13.44 -22.36 4.47
C VAL A 516 12.91 -23.79 4.55
N THR A 517 11.60 -24.00 4.59
CA THR A 517 10.96 -25.32 4.62
C THR A 517 10.72 -25.95 3.25
N THR A 518 11.07 -25.26 2.16
CA THR A 518 10.87 -25.75 0.79
C THR A 518 11.92 -26.77 0.42
N GLU A 519 11.49 -27.94 -0.10
CA GLU A 519 12.36 -29.04 -0.53
C GLU A 519 12.28 -29.34 -2.02
N ALA A 520 11.14 -29.01 -2.66
CA ALA A 520 10.93 -29.25 -4.09
C ALA A 520 10.33 -28.03 -4.78
N MET A 521 10.72 -27.80 -6.02
CA MET A 521 10.19 -26.77 -6.89
C MET A 521 9.69 -27.38 -8.19
N ILE A 522 8.51 -26.96 -8.66
CA ILE A 522 7.85 -27.51 -9.85
C ILE A 522 7.56 -26.37 -10.83
N ALA A 523 8.13 -26.43 -12.02
CA ALA A 523 7.93 -25.45 -13.08
C ALA A 523 7.46 -26.11 -14.38
N GLU A 524 6.84 -25.37 -15.27
CA GLU A 524 6.54 -25.83 -16.63
C GLU A 524 7.81 -25.89 -17.47
N LYS A 525 8.03 -27.01 -18.15
CA LYS A 525 9.12 -27.10 -19.13
C LYS A 525 8.92 -26.06 -20.24
N PRO A 526 9.99 -25.37 -20.66
CA PRO A 526 9.93 -24.51 -21.83
C PRO A 526 9.39 -25.31 -23.02
N LYS A 527 8.45 -24.74 -23.75
CA LYS A 527 8.06 -25.30 -25.05
C LYS A 527 9.29 -25.21 -25.96
N LYS A 528 9.77 -26.36 -26.49
CA LYS A 528 10.72 -26.31 -27.59
C LYS A 528 10.03 -25.58 -28.73
N GLU A 529 10.54 -24.42 -29.11
CA GLU A 529 10.13 -23.79 -30.36
C GLU A 529 10.37 -24.81 -31.48
N ALA A 530 9.29 -25.17 -32.20
CA ALA A 530 9.44 -25.96 -33.40
C ALA A 530 10.30 -25.14 -34.36
N ALA A 531 11.45 -25.70 -34.81
CA ALA A 531 12.26 -25.06 -35.84
C ALA A 531 11.35 -24.64 -37.00
N PRO A 532 11.49 -23.41 -37.52
CA PRO A 532 10.68 -22.96 -38.64
C PRO A 532 10.77 -24.00 -39.75
N ALA A 533 9.63 -24.53 -40.20
CA ALA A 533 9.59 -25.46 -41.30
C ALA A 533 10.27 -24.78 -42.53
N LEU A 534 11.32 -25.38 -43.00
CA LEU A 534 11.95 -24.94 -44.25
C LEU A 534 10.89 -24.93 -45.35
N PRO A 535 10.74 -23.85 -46.10
CA PRO A 535 9.77 -23.83 -47.20
C PRO A 535 10.10 -24.98 -48.15
N ALA A 536 9.08 -25.83 -48.39
CA ALA A 536 9.20 -26.91 -49.36
C ALA A 536 9.65 -26.29 -50.68
N SER A 537 10.81 -26.70 -51.16
CA SER A 537 11.29 -26.34 -52.49
C SER A 537 10.24 -26.74 -53.51
N ALA A 538 9.62 -25.75 -54.14
CA ALA A 538 8.78 -25.99 -55.30
C ALA A 538 9.62 -26.73 -56.34
N GLY A 539 9.34 -28.00 -56.58
CA GLY A 539 9.91 -28.76 -57.63
C GLY A 539 9.60 -28.06 -58.97
N MET A 540 10.64 -27.62 -59.64
CA MET A 540 10.55 -27.29 -61.06
C MET A 540 10.48 -28.63 -61.80
N ASP A 541 9.31 -28.98 -62.29
CA ASP A 541 9.16 -29.98 -63.36
C ASP A 541 9.44 -29.27 -64.68
N PHE A 542 10.41 -29.79 -65.40
CA PHE A 542 10.68 -29.51 -66.81
C PHE A 542 9.82 -30.45 -67.69
#